data_570c1940975419d0e517eca7456f74c0
#
_entry.id   570c1940975419d0e517eca7456f74c0
#
_cell.length_a   1.000
_cell.length_b   1.000
_cell.length_c   1.000
_cell.angle_alpha   90.00
_cell.angle_beta   90.00
_cell.angle_gamma   90.00
#
_symmetry.space_group_name_H-M   'P 1'
#
loop_
_entity.id
_entity.type
_entity.pdbx_description
1 polymer ?
#
loop_
_entity_poly.entity_id
_entity_poly.type
_entity_poly.pdbx_seq_one_letter_code
_entity_poly.pdbx_strand_id
1 'polypeptide(L)'
;PMPVLRRVHLDPLVAGAQGLAINTLASQPVNMLHLLVKKPFWEEDGRNPNIFSNGLAGMVVAERKGKTPQDITSLTIWVRGRNATWMDTLEPKDAVAAIMDDFYRVRPAAKGKVEPKVYHSWYRDQFSAGDWAVWAPGQVTAFASEIGKPHGRIHFCGEHTAVSNRGMEGAMESGERTAFEVLGLL
;
A
#
# COMPACT_ATOMS: atom_id res chain seq x y z
N PRO A 1 -9.40 -6.94 0.35
CA PRO A 1 -8.60 -7.12 -0.88
C PRO A 1 -8.84 -8.48 -1.51
N MET A 2 -8.76 -8.58 -2.86
CA MET A 2 -9.03 -9.84 -3.58
C MET A 2 -8.13 -11.00 -3.14
N PRO A 3 -6.81 -10.82 -2.93
CA PRO A 3 -5.97 -11.89 -2.42
C PRO A 3 -6.40 -12.46 -1.06
N VAL A 4 -7.01 -11.64 -0.21
CA VAL A 4 -7.55 -12.06 1.09
C VAL A 4 -8.90 -12.74 0.91
N LEU A 5 -9.76 -12.20 0.05
CA LEU A 5 -11.09 -12.74 -0.21
C LEU A 5 -11.05 -14.19 -0.74
N ARG A 6 -9.98 -14.58 -1.45
CA ARG A 6 -9.74 -15.99 -1.87
C ARG A 6 -9.71 -17.00 -0.72
N ARG A 7 -9.45 -16.52 0.51
CA ARG A 7 -9.39 -17.36 1.72
C ARG A 7 -10.71 -17.41 2.46
N VAL A 8 -11.69 -16.62 2.03
CA VAL A 8 -13.04 -16.59 2.61
C VAL A 8 -13.91 -17.57 1.86
N HIS A 9 -14.57 -18.45 2.59
CA HIS A 9 -15.57 -19.35 2.00
C HIS A 9 -16.83 -18.55 1.69
N LEU A 10 -17.21 -18.50 0.41
CA LEU A 10 -18.43 -17.86 -0.08
C LEU A 10 -19.38 -18.94 -0.59
N ASP A 11 -20.61 -18.96 -0.10
CA ASP A 11 -21.63 -19.92 -0.51
C ASP A 11 -22.92 -19.17 -0.93
N PRO A 12 -23.39 -19.35 -2.17
CA PRO A 12 -22.74 -20.08 -3.25
C PRO A 12 -21.43 -19.40 -3.70
N LEU A 13 -20.56 -20.16 -4.37
CA LEU A 13 -19.31 -19.62 -4.93
C LEU A 13 -19.61 -18.50 -5.93
N VAL A 14 -18.82 -17.43 -5.85
CA VAL A 14 -18.88 -16.36 -6.84
C VAL A 14 -18.32 -16.86 -8.17
N ALA A 15 -19.10 -16.75 -9.23
CA ALA A 15 -18.76 -17.24 -10.56
C ALA A 15 -18.55 -16.08 -11.57
N GLY A 16 -18.29 -16.41 -12.84
CA GLY A 16 -18.17 -15.44 -13.93
C GLY A 16 -16.97 -14.49 -13.76
N ALA A 17 -17.11 -13.28 -14.28
CA ALA A 17 -16.05 -12.27 -14.27
C ALA A 17 -15.67 -11.84 -12.84
N GLN A 18 -16.64 -11.75 -11.93
CA GLN A 18 -16.37 -11.42 -10.53
C GLN A 18 -15.56 -12.54 -9.85
N GLY A 19 -15.91 -13.82 -10.07
CA GLY A 19 -15.14 -14.94 -9.55
C GLY A 19 -13.72 -15.01 -10.12
N LEU A 20 -13.56 -14.72 -11.41
CA LEU A 20 -12.24 -14.61 -12.03
C LEU A 20 -11.43 -13.45 -11.42
N ALA A 21 -12.06 -12.30 -11.19
CA ALA A 21 -11.41 -11.16 -10.54
C ALA A 21 -10.92 -11.52 -9.13
N ILE A 22 -11.75 -12.16 -8.31
CA ILE A 22 -11.36 -12.65 -6.98
C ILE A 22 -10.11 -13.53 -7.09
N ASN A 23 -10.03 -14.41 -8.06
CA ASN A 23 -8.95 -15.36 -8.21
C ASN A 23 -7.69 -14.81 -8.86
N THR A 24 -7.76 -13.73 -9.64
CA THR A 24 -6.65 -13.27 -10.48
C THR A 24 -6.17 -11.84 -10.20
N LEU A 25 -7.03 -10.99 -9.63
CA LEU A 25 -6.61 -9.60 -9.34
C LEU A 25 -5.57 -9.60 -8.21
N ALA A 26 -4.42 -9.02 -8.49
CA ALA A 26 -3.31 -8.96 -7.55
C ALA A 26 -3.34 -7.69 -6.69
N SER A 27 -2.65 -7.72 -5.55
CA SER A 27 -2.26 -6.53 -4.80
C SER A 27 -0.76 -6.29 -4.96
N GLN A 28 -0.35 -5.04 -4.96
CA GLN A 28 1.06 -4.68 -5.07
C GLN A 28 1.80 -5.06 -3.78
N PRO A 29 2.90 -5.81 -3.87
CA PRO A 29 3.78 -6.01 -2.72
C PRO A 29 4.36 -4.69 -2.25
N VAL A 30 4.26 -4.41 -0.96
CA VAL A 30 4.85 -3.23 -0.32
C VAL A 30 5.30 -3.54 1.10
N ASN A 31 6.47 -3.01 1.43
CA ASN A 31 6.99 -2.97 2.80
C ASN A 31 7.24 -1.51 3.17
N MET A 32 6.98 -1.17 4.41
CA MET A 32 7.20 0.16 4.94
C MET A 32 8.20 0.13 6.07
N LEU A 33 9.15 1.07 6.02
CA LEU A 33 10.08 1.33 7.11
C LEU A 33 9.88 2.76 7.61
N HIS A 34 9.41 2.88 8.85
CA HIS A 34 9.23 4.18 9.50
C HIS A 34 10.49 4.58 10.25
N LEU A 35 10.94 5.82 10.00
CA LEU A 35 12.12 6.42 10.60
C LEU A 35 11.74 7.60 11.48
N LEU A 36 12.30 7.64 12.69
CA LEU A 36 12.31 8.85 13.50
C LEU A 36 13.40 9.81 12.99
N VAL A 37 13.06 11.06 12.80
CA VAL A 37 14.01 12.12 12.45
C VAL A 37 14.60 12.72 13.74
N LYS A 38 15.91 12.58 13.92
CA LYS A 38 16.64 13.17 15.05
C LYS A 38 17.11 14.59 14.73
N LYS A 39 17.47 14.84 13.45
CA LYS A 39 17.90 16.14 12.95
C LYS A 39 17.44 16.32 11.51
N PRO A 40 17.03 17.52 11.10
CA PRO A 40 16.58 17.81 9.74
C PRO A 40 17.76 17.86 8.75
N PHE A 41 18.23 16.70 8.32
CA PHE A 41 19.39 16.56 7.42
C PHE A 41 19.23 17.26 6.07
N TRP A 42 17.99 17.53 5.65
CA TRP A 42 17.67 18.28 4.43
C TRP A 42 18.04 19.77 4.50
N GLU A 43 18.22 20.32 5.70
CA GLU A 43 18.73 21.68 5.87
C GLU A 43 20.22 21.78 5.56
N GLU A 44 20.95 20.68 5.74
CA GLU A 44 22.40 20.65 5.47
C GLU A 44 22.71 20.45 3.98
N ASP A 45 21.92 19.61 3.29
CA ASP A 45 22.17 19.33 1.87
C ASP A 45 21.27 20.14 0.91
N GLY A 46 20.34 20.95 1.46
CA GLY A 46 19.48 21.85 0.69
C GLY A 46 18.48 21.15 -0.22
N ARG A 47 18.19 19.83 0.02
CA ARG A 47 17.31 19.04 -0.82
C ARG A 47 15.99 18.73 -0.12
N ASN A 48 14.93 18.52 -0.90
CA ASN A 48 13.63 18.08 -0.36
C ASN A 48 13.78 16.79 0.47
N PRO A 49 13.14 16.69 1.64
CA PRO A 49 13.15 15.46 2.44
C PRO A 49 12.48 14.27 1.73
N ASN A 50 11.49 14.51 0.85
CA ASN A 50 10.92 13.46 0.02
C ASN A 50 11.90 13.03 -1.08
N ILE A 51 11.94 11.73 -1.34
CA ILE A 51 12.87 11.14 -2.31
C ILE A 51 12.13 10.11 -3.16
N PHE A 52 12.48 10.09 -4.46
CA PHE A 52 12.13 9.01 -5.37
C PHE A 52 13.43 8.46 -5.95
N SER A 53 13.62 7.15 -5.88
CA SER A 53 14.81 6.47 -6.39
C SER A 53 14.44 5.13 -7.05
N ASN A 54 15.36 4.59 -7.82
CA ASN A 54 15.23 3.25 -8.40
C ASN A 54 15.80 2.13 -7.50
N GLY A 55 16.28 2.48 -6.30
CA GLY A 55 16.82 1.54 -5.32
C GLY A 55 15.78 0.92 -4.39
N LEU A 56 16.26 0.31 -3.31
CA LEU A 56 15.40 -0.24 -2.24
C LEU A 56 14.61 0.88 -1.54
N ALA A 57 15.26 2.00 -1.22
CA ALA A 57 14.59 3.19 -0.70
C ALA A 57 13.83 3.93 -1.83
N GLY A 58 12.99 3.20 -2.56
CA GLY A 58 12.35 3.64 -3.80
C GLY A 58 11.53 4.92 -3.67
N MET A 59 10.76 5.04 -2.59
CA MET A 59 10.05 6.27 -2.24
C MET A 59 10.20 6.55 -0.76
N VAL A 60 10.64 7.76 -0.42
CA VAL A 60 10.69 8.26 0.95
C VAL A 60 9.74 9.43 1.08
N VAL A 61 8.82 9.34 2.01
CA VAL A 61 7.80 10.38 2.26
C VAL A 61 8.03 10.98 3.64
N ALA A 62 8.09 12.30 3.69
CA ALA A 62 8.17 13.04 4.94
C ALA A 62 6.80 13.16 5.60
N GLU A 63 6.72 12.75 6.85
CA GLU A 63 5.53 12.84 7.66
C GLU A 63 5.56 14.12 8.50
N ARG A 64 4.53 14.95 8.37
CA ARG A 64 4.40 16.21 9.11
C ARG A 64 3.63 15.96 10.40
N LYS A 65 4.36 15.53 11.43
CA LYS A 65 3.79 15.16 12.75
C LYS A 65 4.46 15.89 13.90
N GLY A 66 4.79 17.17 13.75
CA GLY A 66 5.32 18.01 14.80
C GLY A 66 4.27 18.93 15.42
N LYS A 67 4.73 19.96 16.13
CA LYS A 67 3.85 20.97 16.74
C LYS A 67 3.21 21.88 15.70
N THR A 68 3.85 22.05 14.57
CA THR A 68 3.37 22.80 13.41
C THR A 68 3.23 21.90 12.19
N PRO A 69 2.39 22.25 11.21
CA PRO A 69 2.24 21.46 9.98
C PRO A 69 3.53 21.33 9.16
N GLN A 70 4.53 22.16 9.42
CA GLN A 70 5.83 22.16 8.73
C GLN A 70 6.84 21.26 9.40
N ASP A 71 6.65 20.92 10.67
CA ASP A 71 7.57 20.06 11.41
C ASP A 71 7.52 18.63 10.84
N ILE A 72 8.69 18.13 10.46
CA ILE A 72 8.88 16.78 9.95
C ILE A 72 9.59 15.98 11.03
N THR A 73 8.87 15.09 11.68
CA THR A 73 9.40 14.28 12.80
C THR A 73 9.65 12.84 12.40
N SER A 74 9.09 12.39 11.28
CA SER A 74 9.29 11.04 10.76
C SER A 74 9.35 11.01 9.24
N LEU A 75 9.97 9.96 8.72
CA LEU A 75 9.96 9.59 7.31
C LEU A 75 9.42 8.18 7.18
N THR A 76 8.74 7.90 6.07
CA THR A 76 8.34 6.55 5.70
C THR A 76 9.01 6.15 4.40
N ILE A 77 9.80 5.08 4.43
CA ILE A 77 10.38 4.47 3.24
C ILE A 77 9.42 3.40 2.74
N TRP A 78 9.06 3.48 1.46
CA TRP A 78 8.22 2.51 0.76
C TRP A 78 9.08 1.67 -0.18
N VAL A 79 9.21 0.40 0.14
CA VAL A 79 9.82 -0.60 -0.73
C VAL A 79 8.70 -1.32 -1.48
N ARG A 80 8.75 -1.36 -2.82
CA ARG A 80 7.62 -1.82 -3.63
C ARG A 80 7.99 -2.93 -4.61
N GLY A 81 6.97 -3.69 -5.02
CA GLY A 81 7.05 -4.69 -6.07
C GLY A 81 8.09 -5.77 -5.78
N ARG A 82 8.95 -6.06 -6.75
CA ARG A 82 9.98 -7.10 -6.63
C ARG A 82 10.95 -6.87 -5.46
N ASN A 83 11.26 -5.61 -5.17
CA ASN A 83 12.12 -5.29 -4.02
C ASN A 83 11.44 -5.64 -2.69
N ALA A 84 10.12 -5.41 -2.57
CA ALA A 84 9.37 -5.79 -1.38
C ALA A 84 9.35 -7.31 -1.18
N THR A 85 9.07 -8.07 -2.24
CA THR A 85 9.10 -9.54 -2.15
C THR A 85 10.49 -10.08 -1.85
N TRP A 86 11.55 -9.42 -2.33
CA TRP A 86 12.91 -9.78 -1.95
C TRP A 86 13.19 -9.48 -0.47
N MET A 87 12.79 -8.33 0.04
CA MET A 87 12.95 -8.02 1.47
C MET A 87 12.22 -9.04 2.36
N ASP A 88 11.10 -9.56 1.90
CA ASP A 88 10.33 -10.60 2.61
C ASP A 88 11.03 -11.96 2.69
N THR A 89 12.11 -12.17 1.93
CA THR A 89 12.95 -13.39 2.05
C THR A 89 14.03 -13.26 3.12
N LEU A 90 14.24 -12.05 3.65
CA LEU A 90 15.25 -11.75 4.66
C LEU A 90 14.64 -11.75 6.07
N GLU A 91 15.50 -11.92 7.07
CA GLU A 91 15.11 -11.60 8.44
C GLU A 91 14.84 -10.08 8.55
N PRO A 92 13.87 -9.65 9.38
CA PRO A 92 13.49 -8.23 9.46
C PRO A 92 14.67 -7.27 9.72
N LYS A 93 15.62 -7.67 10.55
CA LYS A 93 16.83 -6.87 10.84
C LYS A 93 17.70 -6.67 9.61
N ASP A 94 17.83 -7.70 8.77
CA ASP A 94 18.66 -7.69 7.57
C ASP A 94 17.97 -6.89 6.45
N ALA A 95 16.65 -7.00 6.34
CA ALA A 95 15.84 -6.17 5.45
C ALA A 95 15.97 -4.67 5.81
N VAL A 96 15.86 -4.33 7.09
CA VAL A 96 16.05 -2.95 7.58
C VAL A 96 17.45 -2.45 7.28
N ALA A 97 18.49 -3.26 7.52
CA ALA A 97 19.87 -2.88 7.22
C ALA A 97 20.06 -2.58 5.72
N ALA A 98 19.58 -3.48 4.84
CA ALA A 98 19.68 -3.29 3.39
C ALA A 98 18.96 -2.01 2.90
N ILE A 99 17.76 -1.74 3.42
CA ILE A 99 16.99 -0.54 3.09
C ILE A 99 17.74 0.72 3.55
N MET A 100 18.30 0.70 4.77
CA MET A 100 19.03 1.84 5.33
C MET A 100 20.33 2.10 4.60
N ASP A 101 21.05 1.06 4.20
CA ASP A 101 22.28 1.20 3.40
C ASP A 101 21.99 1.86 2.04
N ASP A 102 20.92 1.46 1.37
CA ASP A 102 20.49 2.09 0.11
C ASP A 102 20.04 3.54 0.35
N PHE A 103 19.28 3.79 1.42
CA PHE A 103 18.86 5.15 1.79
C PHE A 103 20.06 6.07 2.05
N TYR A 104 21.05 5.61 2.80
CA TYR A 104 22.26 6.39 3.07
C TYR A 104 23.15 6.58 1.84
N ARG A 105 23.13 5.64 0.89
CA ARG A 105 23.79 5.79 -0.40
C ARG A 105 23.15 6.92 -1.23
N VAL A 106 21.83 7.03 -1.21
CA VAL A 106 21.06 8.07 -1.93
C VAL A 106 21.12 9.41 -1.18
N ARG A 107 21.11 9.38 0.15
CA ARG A 107 21.09 10.57 1.04
C ARG A 107 22.14 10.43 2.14
N PRO A 108 23.43 10.64 1.84
CA PRO A 108 24.50 10.54 2.83
C PRO A 108 24.33 11.47 4.03
N ALA A 109 23.72 12.65 3.83
CA ALA A 109 23.43 13.61 4.90
C ALA A 109 22.48 13.06 6.00
N ALA A 110 21.69 12.02 5.69
CA ALA A 110 20.79 11.39 6.66
C ALA A 110 21.51 10.49 7.68
N LYS A 111 22.76 10.09 7.40
CA LYS A 111 23.51 9.16 8.26
C LYS A 111 23.67 9.70 9.68
N GLY A 112 23.24 8.93 10.67
CA GLY A 112 23.27 9.31 12.08
C GLY A 112 22.16 10.30 12.51
N LYS A 113 21.32 10.78 11.57
CA LYS A 113 20.25 11.76 11.86
C LYS A 113 18.85 11.19 11.81
N VAL A 114 18.72 9.94 11.44
CA VAL A 114 17.47 9.18 11.47
C VAL A 114 17.66 7.87 12.22
N GLU A 115 16.56 7.30 12.70
CA GLU A 115 16.55 6.04 13.45
C GLU A 115 15.38 5.18 12.97
N PRO A 116 15.64 3.94 12.47
CA PRO A 116 14.58 2.97 12.17
C PRO A 116 13.76 2.64 13.42
N LYS A 117 12.43 2.66 13.28
CA LYS A 117 11.52 2.37 14.40
C LYS A 117 10.61 1.19 14.13
N VAL A 118 9.95 1.16 12.98
CA VAL A 118 8.99 0.11 12.64
C VAL A 118 9.21 -0.32 11.20
N TYR A 119 9.37 -1.61 10.99
CA TYR A 119 9.35 -2.25 9.68
C TYR A 119 8.13 -3.15 9.60
N HIS A 120 7.35 -3.03 8.54
CA HIS A 120 6.15 -3.83 8.32
C HIS A 120 6.03 -4.24 6.86
N SER A 121 5.77 -5.53 6.62
CA SER A 121 5.41 -6.06 5.30
C SER A 121 3.89 -6.17 5.19
N TRP A 122 3.28 -5.27 4.44
CA TRP A 122 1.85 -5.34 4.13
C TRP A 122 1.53 -6.52 3.20
N TYR A 123 2.51 -6.97 2.40
CA TYR A 123 2.32 -8.12 1.53
C TYR A 123 2.20 -9.44 2.30
N ARG A 124 2.91 -9.58 3.43
CA ARG A 124 2.81 -10.74 4.32
C ARG A 124 1.69 -10.62 5.35
N ASP A 125 1.08 -9.45 5.47
CA ASP A 125 -0.05 -9.26 6.36
C ASP A 125 -1.24 -10.09 5.89
N GLN A 126 -1.81 -10.89 6.80
CA GLN A 126 -2.86 -11.86 6.46
C GLN A 126 -4.19 -11.21 6.04
N PHE A 127 -4.43 -9.96 6.43
CA PHE A 127 -5.67 -9.23 6.16
C PHE A 127 -5.54 -8.21 5.03
N SER A 128 -4.31 -7.81 4.68
CA SER A 128 -4.02 -6.85 3.62
C SER A 128 -3.51 -7.52 2.36
N ALA A 129 -2.54 -8.44 2.49
CA ALA A 129 -1.88 -9.15 1.39
C ALA A 129 -1.36 -8.22 0.29
N GLY A 130 -0.88 -7.05 0.67
CA GLY A 130 -0.33 -6.02 -0.21
C GLY A 130 -0.96 -4.65 -0.02
N ASP A 131 -0.71 -3.80 -0.99
CA ASP A 131 -1.18 -2.42 -1.11
C ASP A 131 -2.33 -2.35 -2.13
N TRP A 132 -2.30 -1.38 -3.04
CA TRP A 132 -3.33 -1.20 -4.08
C TRP A 132 -3.54 -2.44 -4.95
N ALA A 133 -4.75 -2.55 -5.48
CA ALA A 133 -5.04 -3.50 -6.54
C ALA A 133 -4.20 -3.21 -7.80
N VAL A 134 -3.63 -4.25 -8.37
CA VAL A 134 -2.85 -4.19 -9.61
C VAL A 134 -3.62 -4.89 -10.71
N TRP A 135 -3.96 -4.12 -11.73
CA TRP A 135 -4.71 -4.58 -12.88
C TRP A 135 -3.76 -4.98 -14.01
N ALA A 136 -3.78 -6.24 -14.38
CA ALA A 136 -3.07 -6.72 -15.56
C ALA A 136 -3.77 -6.25 -16.86
N PRO A 137 -3.09 -6.31 -18.02
CA PRO A 137 -3.72 -5.99 -19.30
C PRO A 137 -5.05 -6.73 -19.51
N GLY A 138 -6.09 -6.00 -19.90
CA GLY A 138 -7.44 -6.53 -20.14
C GLY A 138 -8.30 -6.70 -18.89
N GLN A 139 -7.75 -6.72 -17.69
CA GLN A 139 -8.53 -6.94 -16.46
C GLN A 139 -9.49 -5.79 -16.14
N VAL A 140 -9.12 -4.55 -16.41
CA VAL A 140 -10.03 -3.40 -16.21
C VAL A 140 -11.28 -3.59 -17.03
N THR A 141 -11.15 -3.88 -18.33
CA THR A 141 -12.28 -4.10 -19.22
C THR A 141 -13.12 -5.31 -18.83
N ALA A 142 -12.47 -6.38 -18.34
CA ALA A 142 -13.16 -7.62 -17.99
C ALA A 142 -13.87 -7.57 -16.62
N PHE A 143 -13.34 -6.81 -15.66
CA PHE A 143 -13.76 -6.97 -14.27
C PHE A 143 -14.28 -5.68 -13.60
N ALA A 144 -13.90 -4.48 -14.05
CA ALA A 144 -14.19 -3.26 -13.31
C ALA A 144 -15.69 -3.04 -13.04
N SER A 145 -16.54 -3.37 -14.00
CA SER A 145 -18.01 -3.27 -13.86
C SER A 145 -18.63 -4.39 -13.02
N GLU A 146 -17.87 -5.45 -12.74
CA GLU A 146 -18.40 -6.68 -12.11
C GLU A 146 -18.00 -6.81 -10.64
N ILE A 147 -16.79 -6.37 -10.27
CA ILE A 147 -16.21 -6.67 -8.97
C ILE A 147 -16.91 -6.00 -7.79
N GLY A 148 -17.65 -4.92 -8.02
CA GLY A 148 -18.43 -4.23 -7.00
C GLY A 148 -19.87 -4.73 -6.87
N LYS A 149 -20.34 -5.63 -7.75
CA LYS A 149 -21.74 -6.10 -7.74
C LYS A 149 -22.01 -6.97 -6.52
N PRO A 150 -23.19 -6.87 -5.90
CA PRO A 150 -23.60 -7.76 -4.82
C PRO A 150 -23.64 -9.23 -5.27
N HIS A 151 -23.32 -10.14 -4.36
CA HIS A 151 -23.50 -11.57 -4.52
C HIS A 151 -24.47 -12.09 -3.45
N GLY A 152 -25.73 -12.24 -3.80
CA GLY A 152 -26.80 -12.49 -2.85
C GLY A 152 -26.90 -11.35 -1.82
N ARG A 153 -26.64 -11.65 -0.54
CA ARG A 153 -26.63 -10.66 0.54
C ARG A 153 -25.23 -10.13 0.86
N ILE A 154 -24.23 -10.48 0.06
CA ILE A 154 -22.86 -10.04 0.24
C ILE A 154 -22.61 -8.84 -0.67
N HIS A 155 -22.18 -7.74 -0.08
CA HIS A 155 -21.84 -6.51 -0.78
C HIS A 155 -20.34 -6.28 -0.72
N PHE A 156 -19.75 -5.75 -1.80
CA PHE A 156 -18.31 -5.58 -1.92
C PHE A 156 -17.93 -4.09 -2.00
N CYS A 157 -17.03 -3.69 -1.12
CA CYS A 157 -16.38 -2.38 -1.17
C CYS A 157 -14.87 -2.51 -1.05
N GLY A 158 -14.17 -1.42 -1.29
CA GLY A 158 -12.72 -1.30 -1.28
C GLY A 158 -12.25 -0.49 -2.47
N GLU A 159 -11.02 0.01 -2.45
CA GLU A 159 -10.50 0.89 -3.52
C GLU A 159 -10.55 0.26 -4.91
N HIS A 160 -10.44 -1.07 -4.99
CA HIS A 160 -10.51 -1.84 -6.24
C HIS A 160 -11.92 -1.90 -6.86
N THR A 161 -12.96 -1.54 -6.11
CA THR A 161 -14.36 -1.48 -6.57
C THR A 161 -14.85 -0.06 -6.85
N ALA A 162 -13.99 0.94 -6.64
CA ALA A 162 -14.29 2.33 -6.90
C ALA A 162 -14.33 2.63 -8.40
N VAL A 163 -15.16 3.59 -8.81
CA VAL A 163 -15.35 3.97 -10.21
C VAL A 163 -14.47 5.15 -10.59
N SER A 164 -14.40 6.18 -9.73
CA SER A 164 -13.79 7.46 -10.07
C SER A 164 -12.43 7.67 -9.42
N ASN A 165 -12.25 7.24 -8.18
CA ASN A 165 -11.08 7.52 -7.40
C ASN A 165 -10.23 6.28 -7.12
N ARG A 166 -9.03 6.48 -6.58
CA ARG A 166 -8.13 5.42 -6.14
C ARG A 166 -7.66 5.66 -4.70
N GLY A 167 -7.06 4.63 -4.10
CA GLY A 167 -6.53 4.71 -2.75
C GLY A 167 -7.63 4.95 -1.73
N MET A 168 -7.37 5.80 -0.74
CA MET A 168 -8.30 6.08 0.35
C MET A 168 -9.62 6.70 -0.14
N GLU A 169 -9.57 7.63 -1.09
CA GLU A 169 -10.77 8.24 -1.67
C GLU A 169 -11.65 7.20 -2.37
N GLY A 170 -11.05 6.28 -3.14
CA GLY A 170 -11.79 5.19 -3.76
C GLY A 170 -12.37 4.21 -2.75
N ALA A 171 -11.65 3.94 -1.67
CA ALA A 171 -12.15 3.10 -0.59
C ALA A 171 -13.38 3.75 0.08
N MET A 172 -13.36 5.07 0.32
CA MET A 172 -14.49 5.82 0.88
C MET A 172 -15.67 5.87 -0.10
N GLU A 173 -15.43 6.20 -1.37
CA GLU A 173 -16.44 6.19 -2.44
C GLU A 173 -17.18 4.85 -2.49
N SER A 174 -16.43 3.76 -2.53
CA SER A 174 -17.02 2.43 -2.59
C SER A 174 -17.77 2.03 -1.33
N GLY A 175 -17.29 2.49 -0.17
CA GLY A 175 -17.96 2.27 1.11
C GLY A 175 -19.31 2.98 1.18
N GLU A 176 -19.39 4.23 0.74
CA GLU A 176 -20.63 5.00 0.67
C GLU A 176 -21.63 4.35 -0.30
N ARG A 177 -21.20 4.00 -1.51
CA ARG A 177 -22.02 3.26 -2.47
C ARG A 177 -22.60 2.00 -1.84
N THR A 178 -21.76 1.19 -1.22
CA THR A 178 -22.19 -0.08 -0.61
C THR A 178 -23.15 0.13 0.56
N ALA A 179 -22.99 1.19 1.33
CA ALA A 179 -23.92 1.55 2.39
C ALA A 179 -25.33 1.86 1.82
N PHE A 180 -25.40 2.60 0.73
CA PHE A 180 -26.67 2.88 0.05
C PHE A 180 -27.30 1.63 -0.54
N GLU A 181 -26.50 0.75 -1.13
CA GLU A 181 -27.01 -0.57 -1.61
C GLU A 181 -27.67 -1.37 -0.48
N VAL A 182 -27.01 -1.46 0.68
CA VAL A 182 -27.52 -2.20 1.85
C VAL A 182 -28.78 -1.57 2.39
N LEU A 183 -28.89 -0.25 2.35
CA LEU A 183 -30.09 0.48 2.77
C LEU A 183 -31.25 0.42 1.75
N GLY A 184 -31.01 -0.18 0.57
CA GLY A 184 -32.01 -0.23 -0.49
C GLY A 184 -32.31 1.12 -1.14
N LEU A 185 -31.32 2.03 -1.15
CA LEU A 185 -31.43 3.39 -1.70
C LEU A 185 -30.82 3.54 -3.09
N LEU A 186 -30.32 2.44 -3.68
CA LEU A 186 -29.76 2.35 -5.04
C LEU A 186 -30.54 1.35 -5.88
#